data_4137122ec0a47b7e572762f6cc53ae41
#
_entry.id   4137122ec0a47b7e572762f6cc53ae41
#
_cell.length_a   1.000
_cell.length_b   1.000
_cell.length_c   1.000
_cell.angle_alpha   90.00
_cell.angle_beta   90.00
_cell.angle_gamma   90.00
#
_symmetry.space_group_name_H-M   'P 1'
#
loop_
_entity.id
_entity.type
_entity.pdbx_description
1 polymer ?
#
loop_
_entity_poly.entity_id
_entity_poly.type
_entity_poly.pdbx_seq_one_letter_code
_entity_poly.pdbx_strand_id
1 'polypeptide(L)'
;MEAPGARRILNEVARVAESFGIRAYDEDAQRGLLRHAIVRLGWRTDEGMLTVVTSNRDLPHAEEFAQALLEIDPRITCVAQNVNPRPGNAILGPETRVLAGAPSMRDELLGCTFSISPTAFYQTNPQQTEVLYQLAIDGMALEAEDALFDAYCGSGTIGLCAARASADAGRTVRLQGVEKNEAGVADARTNAELNGFIPHEATFVADDATAFLRQAARDGKRYDVIALDPPRAGSTPAFLEAAMAIGPRRIVYISCNPATQARDLEVLGAGGYRLLRLSPVDMFPHTEHVETVAVLERA
;
A
#
# COMPACT_ATOMS: atom_id res chain seq x y z
N MET A 1 -0.52 1.34 -16.83
CA MET A 1 -1.82 1.51 -17.53
C MET A 1 -2.52 2.73 -16.98
N GLU A 2 -3.11 3.53 -17.86
CA GLU A 2 -3.89 4.71 -17.45
C GLU A 2 -5.34 4.27 -17.22
N ALA A 3 -5.94 4.64 -16.08
CA ALA A 3 -7.34 4.35 -15.82
C ALA A 3 -8.25 5.08 -16.85
N PRO A 4 -9.35 4.46 -17.32
CA PRO A 4 -10.24 5.10 -18.28
C PRO A 4 -10.76 6.46 -17.79
N GLY A 5 -10.52 7.50 -18.57
CA GLY A 5 -10.91 8.88 -18.26
C GLY A 5 -9.91 9.69 -17.44
N ALA A 6 -8.83 9.11 -16.91
CA ALA A 6 -7.85 9.81 -16.08
C ALA A 6 -7.26 11.02 -16.82
N ARG A 7 -6.87 10.86 -18.09
CA ARG A 7 -6.35 11.98 -18.91
C ARG A 7 -7.36 13.12 -19.07
N ARG A 8 -8.64 12.81 -19.28
CA ARG A 8 -9.70 13.81 -19.36
C ARG A 8 -9.78 14.59 -18.05
N ILE A 9 -9.83 13.87 -16.93
CA ILE A 9 -9.88 14.47 -15.59
C ILE A 9 -8.68 15.39 -15.35
N LEU A 10 -7.46 14.95 -15.63
CA LEU A 10 -6.25 15.77 -15.46
C LEU A 10 -6.24 17.02 -16.34
N ASN A 11 -6.74 16.93 -17.59
CA ASN A 11 -6.88 18.10 -18.45
C ASN A 11 -7.91 19.10 -17.89
N GLU A 12 -9.02 18.62 -17.34
CA GLU A 12 -10.00 19.50 -16.69
C GLU A 12 -9.46 20.13 -15.40
N VAL A 13 -8.64 19.42 -14.61
CA VAL A 13 -7.94 20.01 -13.45
C VAL A 13 -7.11 21.22 -13.87
N ALA A 14 -6.38 21.12 -15.00
CA ALA A 14 -5.59 22.24 -15.51
C ALA A 14 -6.46 23.43 -15.90
N ARG A 15 -7.60 23.20 -16.59
CA ARG A 15 -8.54 24.26 -16.96
C ARG A 15 -9.20 24.93 -15.75
N VAL A 16 -9.62 24.13 -14.78
CA VAL A 16 -10.19 24.66 -13.54
C VAL A 16 -9.15 25.49 -12.79
N ALA A 17 -7.90 25.00 -12.66
CA ALA A 17 -6.83 25.77 -12.02
C ALA A 17 -6.59 27.09 -12.72
N GLU A 18 -6.56 27.13 -14.06
CA GLU A 18 -6.42 28.36 -14.84
C GLU A 18 -7.56 29.34 -14.59
N SER A 19 -8.81 28.88 -14.52
CA SER A 19 -9.99 29.73 -14.26
C SER A 19 -9.98 30.38 -12.88
N PHE A 20 -9.30 29.76 -11.90
CA PHE A 20 -9.06 30.31 -10.55
C PHE A 20 -7.76 31.12 -10.44
N GLY A 21 -7.04 31.32 -11.55
CA GLY A 21 -5.76 32.05 -11.55
C GLY A 21 -4.63 31.31 -10.84
N ILE A 22 -4.78 30.00 -10.62
CA ILE A 22 -3.78 29.13 -9.99
C ILE A 22 -2.71 28.79 -11.02
N ARG A 23 -1.51 29.33 -10.84
CA ARG A 23 -0.40 29.14 -11.79
C ARG A 23 0.29 27.78 -11.58
N ALA A 24 0.63 27.12 -12.68
CA ALA A 24 1.52 25.96 -12.65
C ALA A 24 2.88 26.38 -12.04
N TYR A 25 3.48 25.44 -11.31
CA TYR A 25 4.78 25.62 -10.71
C TYR A 25 5.89 25.37 -11.75
N ASP A 26 6.79 26.32 -11.87
CA ASP A 26 7.99 26.21 -12.68
C ASP A 26 9.15 25.76 -11.77
N GLU A 27 9.64 24.56 -11.99
CA GLU A 27 10.70 23.95 -11.17
C GLU A 27 12.04 24.69 -11.31
N ASP A 28 12.36 25.25 -12.49
CA ASP A 28 13.60 25.97 -12.74
C ASP A 28 13.56 27.36 -12.09
N ALA A 29 12.44 28.07 -12.26
CA ALA A 29 12.24 29.40 -11.69
C ALA A 29 11.81 29.36 -10.22
N GLN A 30 11.41 28.19 -9.70
CA GLN A 30 10.83 27.97 -8.36
C GLN A 30 9.65 28.93 -8.06
N ARG A 31 8.78 29.08 -9.04
CA ARG A 31 7.62 30.01 -8.98
C ARG A 31 6.35 29.34 -9.47
N GLY A 32 5.24 29.68 -8.84
CA GLY A 32 3.92 29.11 -9.12
C GLY A 32 3.43 28.32 -7.92
N LEU A 33 2.24 27.75 -8.04
CA LEU A 33 1.57 27.09 -6.92
C LEU A 33 1.31 25.60 -7.19
N LEU A 34 0.66 25.27 -8.31
CA LEU A 34 0.26 23.88 -8.64
C LEU A 34 1.43 23.11 -9.24
N ARG A 35 1.96 22.14 -8.49
CA ARG A 35 3.08 21.30 -8.92
C ARG A 35 2.61 20.05 -9.66
N HIS A 36 1.67 19.31 -9.05
CA HIS A 36 1.16 18.08 -9.61
C HIS A 36 -0.35 17.95 -9.36
N ALA A 37 -0.99 17.14 -10.17
CA ALA A 37 -2.32 16.60 -9.90
C ALA A 37 -2.25 15.09 -10.01
N ILE A 38 -2.77 14.40 -9.01
CA ILE A 38 -2.83 12.94 -8.94
C ILE A 38 -4.30 12.55 -8.96
N VAL A 39 -4.67 11.70 -9.90
CA VAL A 39 -6.00 11.09 -9.94
C VAL A 39 -5.88 9.61 -9.62
N ARG A 40 -6.69 9.15 -8.69
CA ARG A 40 -6.90 7.73 -8.40
C ARG A 40 -8.35 7.42 -8.69
N LEU A 41 -8.60 6.35 -9.41
CA LEU A 41 -9.96 5.86 -9.73
C LEU A 41 -10.06 4.42 -9.24
N GLY A 42 -11.13 4.11 -8.54
CA GLY A 42 -11.43 2.76 -8.08
C GLY A 42 -11.53 1.79 -9.26
N TRP A 43 -11.04 0.59 -9.05
CA TRP A 43 -11.10 -0.47 -10.03
C TRP A 43 -12.46 -1.16 -10.04
N ARG A 44 -13.02 -1.40 -8.86
CA ARG A 44 -14.30 -2.09 -8.67
C ARG A 44 -15.38 -1.20 -8.08
N THR A 45 -15.07 0.08 -7.90
CA THR A 45 -16.01 1.07 -7.37
C THR A 45 -16.07 2.27 -8.31
N ASP A 46 -17.17 3.02 -8.23
CA ASP A 46 -17.32 4.31 -8.90
C ASP A 46 -16.85 5.46 -8.01
N GLU A 47 -15.76 5.25 -7.27
CA GLU A 47 -15.13 6.27 -6.44
C GLU A 47 -13.77 6.66 -6.98
N GLY A 48 -13.42 7.93 -6.80
CA GLY A 48 -12.13 8.44 -7.21
C GLY A 48 -11.68 9.58 -6.32
N MET A 49 -10.39 9.84 -6.35
CA MET A 49 -9.74 10.88 -5.57
C MET A 49 -8.83 11.74 -6.44
N LEU A 50 -8.95 13.05 -6.27
CA LEU A 50 -8.04 14.03 -6.80
C LEU A 50 -7.17 14.59 -5.67
N THR A 51 -5.85 14.51 -5.83
CA THR A 51 -4.89 15.20 -4.96
C THR A 51 -4.15 16.25 -5.76
N VAL A 52 -4.36 17.52 -5.42
CA VAL A 52 -3.56 18.62 -5.97
C VAL A 52 -2.36 18.85 -5.08
N VAL A 53 -1.17 18.85 -5.69
CA VAL A 53 0.09 19.08 -4.98
C VAL A 53 0.52 20.52 -5.21
N THR A 54 0.68 21.28 -4.13
CA THR A 54 1.00 22.70 -4.18
C THR A 54 2.35 22.99 -3.52
N SER A 55 3.03 24.04 -3.97
CA SER A 55 4.32 24.47 -3.42
C SER A 55 4.22 25.02 -1.99
N ASN A 56 3.04 25.50 -1.61
CA ASN A 56 2.73 26.00 -0.26
C ASN A 56 1.26 25.75 0.07
N ARG A 57 0.88 26.04 1.33
CA ARG A 57 -0.45 25.78 1.86
C ARG A 57 -1.54 26.76 1.35
N ASP A 58 -1.12 27.97 0.96
CA ASP A 58 -2.05 29.03 0.60
C ASP A 58 -2.63 28.78 -0.80
N LEU A 59 -3.80 28.16 -0.83
CA LEU A 59 -4.55 27.88 -2.04
C LEU A 59 -5.67 28.90 -2.18
N PRO A 60 -5.60 29.80 -3.19
CA PRO A 60 -6.64 30.81 -3.40
C PRO A 60 -7.98 30.14 -3.67
N HIS A 61 -9.05 30.66 -3.04
CA HIS A 61 -10.42 30.16 -3.22
C HIS A 61 -10.52 28.64 -3.02
N ALA A 62 -9.86 28.10 -1.97
CA ALA A 62 -9.67 26.66 -1.79
C ALA A 62 -10.98 25.86 -1.79
N GLU A 63 -12.04 26.39 -1.19
CA GLU A 63 -13.34 25.72 -1.11
C GLU A 63 -14.03 25.69 -2.48
N GLU A 64 -14.12 26.83 -3.17
CA GLU A 64 -14.74 26.94 -4.49
C GLU A 64 -13.94 26.15 -5.54
N PHE A 65 -12.60 26.21 -5.45
CA PHE A 65 -11.73 25.42 -6.31
C PHE A 65 -11.93 23.91 -6.09
N ALA A 66 -11.97 23.46 -4.85
CA ALA A 66 -12.18 22.05 -4.53
C ALA A 66 -13.57 21.57 -4.98
N GLN A 67 -14.61 22.41 -4.83
CA GLN A 67 -15.94 22.10 -5.31
C GLN A 67 -15.98 21.96 -6.84
N ALA A 68 -15.33 22.88 -7.58
CA ALA A 68 -15.20 22.78 -9.02
C ALA A 68 -14.44 21.53 -9.48
N LEU A 69 -13.45 21.07 -8.68
CA LEU A 69 -12.74 19.82 -8.96
C LEU A 69 -13.62 18.59 -8.73
N LEU A 70 -14.51 18.57 -7.74
CA LEU A 70 -15.48 17.48 -7.54
C LEU A 70 -16.45 17.34 -8.73
N GLU A 71 -16.77 18.46 -9.40
CA GLU A 71 -17.74 18.48 -10.52
C GLU A 71 -17.14 18.01 -11.85
N ILE A 72 -15.80 17.80 -11.94
CA ILE A 72 -15.13 17.35 -13.17
C ILE A 72 -15.63 15.96 -13.63
N ASP A 73 -15.83 15.08 -12.67
CA ASP A 73 -16.27 13.70 -12.94
C ASP A 73 -17.08 13.19 -11.75
N PRO A 74 -18.24 12.58 -11.95
CA PRO A 74 -19.11 12.11 -10.85
C PRO A 74 -18.46 11.05 -9.96
N ARG A 75 -17.39 10.40 -10.44
CA ARG A 75 -16.62 9.45 -9.63
C ARG A 75 -15.71 10.13 -8.63
N ILE A 76 -15.36 11.41 -8.80
CA ILE A 76 -14.50 12.11 -7.86
C ILE A 76 -15.29 12.39 -6.59
N THR A 77 -15.03 11.62 -5.55
CA THR A 77 -15.69 11.70 -4.23
C THR A 77 -14.82 12.37 -3.17
N CYS A 78 -13.52 12.54 -3.45
CA CYS A 78 -12.54 13.13 -2.55
C CYS A 78 -11.62 14.09 -3.31
N VAL A 79 -11.46 15.30 -2.80
CA VAL A 79 -10.45 16.26 -3.26
C VAL A 79 -9.55 16.63 -2.10
N ALA A 80 -8.25 16.42 -2.25
CA ALA A 80 -7.24 16.73 -1.26
C ALA A 80 -6.16 17.68 -1.78
N GLN A 81 -5.57 18.45 -0.88
CA GLN A 81 -4.34 19.20 -1.12
C GLN A 81 -3.19 18.53 -0.39
N ASN A 82 -2.10 18.29 -1.10
CA ASN A 82 -0.82 17.95 -0.51
C ASN A 82 0.14 19.14 -0.70
N VAL A 83 0.84 19.51 0.36
CA VAL A 83 1.79 20.64 0.34
C VAL A 83 3.21 20.09 0.24
N ASN A 84 3.85 20.35 -0.91
CA ASN A 84 5.23 19.97 -1.15
C ASN A 84 6.09 21.21 -1.47
N PRO A 85 6.71 21.83 -0.46
CA PRO A 85 7.58 22.97 -0.65
C PRO A 85 9.01 22.60 -1.09
N ARG A 86 9.34 21.29 -1.13
CA ARG A 86 10.72 20.82 -1.36
C ARG A 86 11.06 20.83 -2.84
N PRO A 87 12.24 21.31 -3.26
CA PRO A 87 12.73 21.08 -4.61
C PRO A 87 13.06 19.59 -4.81
N GLY A 88 13.01 19.14 -6.08
CA GLY A 88 13.39 17.78 -6.46
C GLY A 88 12.21 16.89 -6.84
N ASN A 89 12.48 15.59 -7.02
CA ASN A 89 11.60 14.64 -7.68
C ASN A 89 10.51 14.02 -6.77
N ALA A 90 10.49 14.36 -5.48
CA ALA A 90 9.43 13.87 -4.59
C ALA A 90 8.09 14.53 -4.96
N ILE A 91 7.09 13.73 -5.31
CA ILE A 91 5.78 14.25 -5.70
C ILE A 91 5.03 14.76 -4.47
N LEU A 92 4.93 13.93 -3.40
CA LEU A 92 4.19 14.28 -2.20
C LEU A 92 5.10 14.92 -1.14
N GLY A 93 4.58 15.95 -0.51
CA GLY A 93 5.15 16.61 0.66
C GLY A 93 4.58 16.07 1.97
N PRO A 94 4.99 16.65 3.11
CA PRO A 94 4.67 16.12 4.44
C PRO A 94 3.26 16.44 4.93
N GLU A 95 2.59 17.44 4.37
CA GLU A 95 1.29 17.90 4.83
C GLU A 95 0.21 17.58 3.79
N THR A 96 -0.88 16.96 4.24
CA THR A 96 -2.04 16.69 3.39
C THR A 96 -3.32 17.02 4.15
N ARG A 97 -4.27 17.67 3.44
CA ARG A 97 -5.61 17.95 3.97
C ARG A 97 -6.66 17.68 2.91
N VAL A 98 -7.81 17.18 3.33
CA VAL A 98 -8.99 17.10 2.48
C VAL A 98 -9.59 18.50 2.34
N LEU A 99 -9.89 18.89 1.12
CA LEU A 99 -10.50 20.18 0.79
C LEU A 99 -12.01 20.07 0.62
N ALA A 100 -12.47 18.97 -0.01
CA ALA A 100 -13.90 18.73 -0.24
C ALA A 100 -14.19 17.24 -0.41
N GLY A 101 -15.42 16.83 -0.16
CA GLY A 101 -15.91 15.47 -0.31
C GLY A 101 -15.56 14.55 0.85
N ALA A 102 -15.43 13.27 0.57
CA ALA A 102 -15.09 12.23 1.55
C ALA A 102 -13.61 12.32 1.98
N PRO A 103 -13.24 11.83 3.18
CA PRO A 103 -11.85 11.84 3.64
C PRO A 103 -10.94 10.86 2.90
N SER A 104 -11.51 9.92 2.16
CA SER A 104 -10.83 8.86 1.41
C SER A 104 -11.70 8.41 0.25
N MET A 105 -11.14 7.64 -0.67
CA MET A 105 -11.90 6.87 -1.65
C MET A 105 -11.94 5.39 -1.25
N ARG A 106 -12.91 4.65 -1.74
CA ARG A 106 -12.97 3.19 -1.56
C ARG A 106 -12.64 2.46 -2.85
N ASP A 107 -12.02 1.30 -2.70
CA ASP A 107 -11.87 0.32 -3.77
C ASP A 107 -11.97 -1.10 -3.21
N GLU A 108 -12.17 -2.09 -4.07
CA GLU A 108 -12.27 -3.49 -3.69
C GLU A 108 -11.13 -4.30 -4.29
N LEU A 109 -10.58 -5.20 -3.48
CA LEU A 109 -9.51 -6.11 -3.89
C LEU A 109 -9.70 -7.45 -3.19
N LEU A 110 -9.80 -8.56 -3.96
CA LEU A 110 -9.93 -9.93 -3.46
C LEU A 110 -10.99 -10.09 -2.34
N GLY A 111 -12.17 -9.50 -2.53
CA GLY A 111 -13.29 -9.60 -1.60
C GLY A 111 -13.19 -8.71 -0.36
N CYS A 112 -12.16 -7.87 -0.26
CA CYS A 112 -12.05 -6.84 0.75
C CYS A 112 -12.31 -5.45 0.18
N THR A 113 -12.99 -4.60 0.95
CA THR A 113 -13.14 -3.17 0.67
C THR A 113 -12.06 -2.40 1.40
N PHE A 114 -11.39 -1.49 0.71
CA PHE A 114 -10.33 -0.65 1.27
C PHE A 114 -10.71 0.83 1.21
N SER A 115 -10.56 1.51 2.32
CA SER A 115 -10.54 2.96 2.42
C SER A 115 -9.11 3.44 2.16
N ILE A 116 -8.94 4.25 1.13
CA ILE A 116 -7.64 4.69 0.63
C ILE A 116 -7.53 6.18 0.90
N SER A 117 -6.72 6.56 1.88
CA SER A 117 -6.46 7.97 2.20
C SER A 117 -5.57 8.63 1.13
N PRO A 118 -5.54 9.98 1.04
CA PRO A 118 -4.76 10.69 0.02
C PRO A 118 -3.27 10.36 0.00
N THR A 119 -2.70 9.95 1.13
CA THR A 119 -1.28 9.60 1.28
C THR A 119 -1.02 8.09 1.35
N ALA A 120 -2.08 7.28 1.39
CA ALA A 120 -1.93 5.82 1.43
C ALA A 120 -1.21 5.30 0.19
N PHE A 121 -0.29 4.36 0.41
CA PHE A 121 0.20 3.54 -0.68
C PHE A 121 -0.91 2.55 -1.09
N TYR A 122 -1.21 2.51 -2.36
CA TYR A 122 -2.12 1.55 -2.97
C TYR A 122 -1.60 1.21 -4.36
N GLN A 123 -1.59 -0.06 -4.71
CA GLN A 123 -1.01 -0.54 -5.97
C GLN A 123 -1.71 0.07 -7.18
N THR A 124 -0.93 0.51 -8.17
CA THR A 124 -1.44 1.26 -9.33
C THR A 124 -2.03 0.40 -10.44
N ASN A 125 -1.79 -0.91 -10.41
CA ASN A 125 -2.32 -1.87 -11.37
C ASN A 125 -3.19 -2.91 -10.65
N PRO A 126 -4.46 -2.62 -10.36
CA PRO A 126 -5.29 -3.48 -9.52
C PRO A 126 -5.50 -4.89 -10.09
N GLN A 127 -5.56 -5.03 -11.41
CA GLN A 127 -5.68 -6.34 -12.06
C GLN A 127 -4.48 -7.24 -11.75
N GLN A 128 -3.26 -6.70 -11.88
CA GLN A 128 -2.04 -7.45 -11.58
C GLN A 128 -1.81 -7.56 -10.07
N THR A 129 -2.34 -6.63 -9.29
CA THR A 129 -2.32 -6.72 -7.82
C THR A 129 -3.12 -7.92 -7.33
N GLU A 130 -4.30 -8.19 -7.91
CA GLU A 130 -5.07 -9.39 -7.58
C GLU A 130 -4.27 -10.66 -7.89
N VAL A 131 -3.56 -10.72 -9.03
CA VAL A 131 -2.69 -11.84 -9.38
C VAL A 131 -1.54 -11.98 -8.38
N LEU A 132 -0.84 -10.87 -8.07
CA LEU A 132 0.27 -10.84 -7.14
C LEU A 132 -0.12 -11.33 -5.75
N TYR A 133 -1.24 -10.79 -5.23
CA TYR A 133 -1.73 -11.13 -3.90
C TYR A 133 -2.30 -12.55 -3.86
N GLN A 134 -2.99 -13.00 -4.90
CA GLN A 134 -3.47 -14.39 -4.96
C GLN A 134 -2.29 -15.39 -4.92
N LEU A 135 -1.21 -15.12 -5.68
CA LEU A 135 0.00 -15.95 -5.63
C LEU A 135 0.64 -15.96 -4.23
N ALA A 136 0.62 -14.83 -3.53
CA ALA A 136 1.12 -14.74 -2.16
C ALA A 136 0.21 -15.50 -1.18
N ILE A 137 -1.11 -15.30 -1.25
CA ILE A 137 -2.10 -15.96 -0.39
C ILE A 137 -2.05 -17.49 -0.57
N ASP A 138 -2.00 -17.97 -1.81
CA ASP A 138 -1.84 -19.39 -2.10
C ASP A 138 -0.53 -19.95 -1.51
N GLY A 139 0.54 -19.13 -1.58
CA GLY A 139 1.85 -19.48 -1.04
C GLY A 139 1.88 -19.56 0.48
N MET A 140 1.06 -18.76 1.18
CA MET A 140 0.93 -18.81 2.63
C MET A 140 0.39 -20.16 3.11
N ALA A 141 -0.47 -20.83 2.33
CA ALA A 141 -1.12 -22.09 2.67
C ALA A 141 -1.65 -22.07 4.11
N LEU A 142 -2.45 -21.03 4.44
CA LEU A 142 -2.96 -20.79 5.78
C LEU A 142 -3.89 -21.92 6.23
N GLU A 143 -3.70 -22.37 7.46
CA GLU A 143 -4.52 -23.37 8.14
C GLU A 143 -5.39 -22.71 9.22
N ALA A 144 -6.35 -23.46 9.76
CA ALA A 144 -7.19 -22.94 10.85
C ALA A 144 -6.31 -22.64 12.09
N GLU A 145 -6.62 -21.50 12.75
CA GLU A 145 -5.93 -20.99 13.94
C GLU A 145 -4.47 -20.52 13.71
N ASP A 146 -4.01 -20.47 12.46
CA ASP A 146 -2.68 -19.93 12.14
C ASP A 146 -2.55 -18.47 12.60
N ALA A 147 -1.35 -18.13 13.05
CA ALA A 147 -0.91 -16.77 13.29
C ALA A 147 -0.10 -16.26 12.09
N LEU A 148 -0.68 -15.33 11.33
CA LEU A 148 -0.05 -14.65 10.21
C LEU A 148 0.62 -13.35 10.70
N PHE A 149 1.90 -13.17 10.41
CA PHE A 149 2.62 -11.91 10.56
C PHE A 149 2.80 -11.24 9.20
N ASP A 150 2.23 -10.04 9.04
CA ASP A 150 2.34 -9.21 7.83
C ASP A 150 3.32 -8.05 8.11
N ALA A 151 4.55 -8.21 7.63
CA ALA A 151 5.61 -7.23 7.80
C ALA A 151 5.57 -6.18 6.68
N TYR A 152 5.75 -4.91 7.04
CA TYR A 152 5.63 -3.77 6.13
C TYR A 152 4.20 -3.66 5.56
N CYS A 153 3.21 -3.89 6.42
CA CYS A 153 1.82 -4.12 6.00
C CYS A 153 1.12 -2.91 5.35
N GLY A 154 1.68 -1.71 5.44
CA GLY A 154 1.06 -0.49 4.92
C GLY A 154 -0.36 -0.31 5.46
N SER A 155 -1.35 -0.19 4.58
CA SER A 155 -2.78 -0.14 4.91
C SER A 155 -3.44 -1.52 5.13
N GLY A 156 -2.64 -2.58 5.31
CA GLY A 156 -3.08 -3.92 5.67
C GLY A 156 -3.60 -4.76 4.50
N THR A 157 -3.35 -4.37 3.25
CA THR A 157 -4.00 -4.97 2.08
C THR A 157 -3.70 -6.47 1.92
N ILE A 158 -2.45 -6.89 2.08
CA ILE A 158 -2.04 -8.30 1.89
C ILE A 158 -2.63 -9.17 3.01
N GLY A 159 -2.39 -8.77 4.27
CA GLY A 159 -2.84 -9.53 5.43
C GLY A 159 -4.36 -9.65 5.50
N LEU A 160 -5.10 -8.55 5.23
CA LEU A 160 -6.56 -8.57 5.27
C LEU A 160 -7.15 -9.43 4.13
N CYS A 161 -6.60 -9.36 2.91
CA CYS A 161 -7.02 -10.26 1.83
C CYS A 161 -6.75 -11.73 2.17
N ALA A 162 -5.61 -12.04 2.81
CA ALA A 162 -5.29 -13.39 3.25
C ALA A 162 -6.24 -13.90 4.35
N ALA A 163 -6.56 -13.04 5.33
CA ALA A 163 -7.51 -13.36 6.38
C ALA A 163 -8.94 -13.56 5.82
N ARG A 164 -9.35 -12.72 4.84
CA ARG A 164 -10.64 -12.86 4.14
C ARG A 164 -10.72 -14.18 3.39
N ALA A 165 -9.71 -14.52 2.58
CA ALA A 165 -9.67 -15.78 1.84
C ALA A 165 -9.72 -17.00 2.77
N SER A 166 -9.12 -16.90 3.95
CA SER A 166 -9.20 -17.95 4.98
C SER A 166 -10.61 -18.04 5.56
N ALA A 167 -11.24 -16.91 5.89
CA ALA A 167 -12.61 -16.88 6.44
C ALA A 167 -13.62 -17.42 5.43
N ASP A 168 -13.50 -17.06 4.15
CA ASP A 168 -14.35 -17.58 3.06
C ASP A 168 -14.20 -19.11 2.88
N ALA A 169 -13.04 -19.65 3.24
CA ALA A 169 -12.80 -21.10 3.29
C ALA A 169 -13.16 -21.75 4.64
N GLY A 170 -13.84 -21.02 5.53
CA GLY A 170 -14.29 -21.49 6.85
C GLY A 170 -13.17 -21.66 7.88
N ARG A 171 -12.04 -20.95 7.71
CA ARG A 171 -10.89 -20.98 8.62
C ARG A 171 -10.70 -19.65 9.32
N THR A 172 -10.51 -19.65 10.61
CA THR A 172 -10.10 -18.46 11.37
C THR A 172 -8.58 -18.39 11.42
N VAL A 173 -8.02 -17.22 11.15
CA VAL A 173 -6.60 -16.92 11.30
C VAL A 173 -6.44 -15.66 12.13
N ARG A 174 -5.29 -15.51 12.79
CA ARG A 174 -4.94 -14.32 13.57
C ARG A 174 -3.89 -13.52 12.81
N LEU A 175 -4.25 -12.31 12.39
CA LEU A 175 -3.38 -11.40 11.65
C LEU A 175 -2.71 -10.41 12.61
N GLN A 176 -1.38 -10.34 12.55
CA GLN A 176 -0.59 -9.27 13.14
C GLN A 176 0.13 -8.50 12.03
N GLY A 177 -0.34 -7.29 11.72
CA GLY A 177 0.33 -6.37 10.81
C GLY A 177 1.27 -5.40 11.56
N VAL A 178 2.44 -5.13 10.99
CA VAL A 178 3.39 -4.14 11.50
C VAL A 178 3.86 -3.23 10.37
N GLU A 179 3.72 -1.93 10.60
CA GLU A 179 4.10 -0.87 9.68
C GLU A 179 4.70 0.29 10.48
N LYS A 180 5.75 0.91 9.94
CA LYS A 180 6.42 2.02 10.61
C LYS A 180 5.64 3.33 10.51
N ASN A 181 4.88 3.51 9.43
CA ASN A 181 4.09 4.71 9.18
C ASN A 181 2.78 4.65 9.96
N GLU A 182 2.62 5.52 10.96
CA GLU A 182 1.42 5.61 11.80
C GLU A 182 0.13 5.84 10.97
N ALA A 183 0.19 6.61 9.88
CA ALA A 183 -0.95 6.83 9.00
C ALA A 183 -1.34 5.54 8.27
N GLY A 184 -0.37 4.74 7.81
CA GLY A 184 -0.64 3.42 7.22
C GLY A 184 -1.31 2.48 8.22
N VAL A 185 -0.85 2.48 9.47
CA VAL A 185 -1.47 1.66 10.55
C VAL A 185 -2.90 2.13 10.86
N ALA A 186 -3.15 3.43 10.86
CA ALA A 186 -4.51 3.97 11.04
C ALA A 186 -5.43 3.51 9.90
N ASP A 187 -4.96 3.59 8.65
CA ASP A 187 -5.67 3.08 7.48
C ASP A 187 -5.91 1.56 7.61
N ALA A 188 -4.91 0.78 8.04
CA ALA A 188 -5.04 -0.67 8.21
C ALA A 188 -6.11 -1.06 9.25
N ARG A 189 -6.18 -0.34 10.37
CA ARG A 189 -7.22 -0.53 11.38
C ARG A 189 -8.61 -0.20 10.84
N THR A 190 -8.75 0.93 10.15
CA THR A 190 -10.00 1.31 9.48
C THR A 190 -10.42 0.25 8.47
N ASN A 191 -9.47 -0.28 7.69
CA ASN A 191 -9.73 -1.33 6.71
C ASN A 191 -10.13 -2.65 7.37
N ALA A 192 -9.53 -3.02 8.50
CA ALA A 192 -9.95 -4.20 9.26
C ALA A 192 -11.41 -4.08 9.73
N GLU A 193 -11.76 -2.95 10.35
CA GLU A 193 -13.13 -2.67 10.80
C GLU A 193 -14.12 -2.67 9.64
N LEU A 194 -13.77 -2.02 8.52
CA LEU A 194 -14.60 -1.96 7.31
C LEU A 194 -14.93 -3.35 6.75
N ASN A 195 -14.01 -4.31 6.92
CA ASN A 195 -14.17 -5.69 6.49
C ASN A 195 -14.71 -6.63 7.59
N GLY A 196 -15.11 -6.08 8.75
CA GLY A 196 -15.73 -6.83 9.84
C GLY A 196 -14.76 -7.64 10.69
N PHE A 197 -13.44 -7.40 10.57
CA PHE A 197 -12.47 -8.03 11.47
C PHE A 197 -12.46 -7.34 12.83
N ILE A 198 -12.51 -8.14 13.88
CA ILE A 198 -12.42 -7.65 15.25
C ILE A 198 -10.95 -7.62 15.74
N PRO A 199 -10.63 -6.82 16.80
CA PRO A 199 -9.25 -6.59 17.22
C PRO A 199 -8.43 -7.84 17.57
N HIS A 200 -9.06 -8.97 17.91
CA HIS A 200 -8.32 -10.20 18.20
C HIS A 200 -8.06 -11.05 16.94
N GLU A 201 -8.78 -10.79 15.84
CA GLU A 201 -8.56 -11.43 14.54
C GLU A 201 -7.52 -10.69 13.70
N ALA A 202 -7.55 -9.34 13.74
CA ALA A 202 -6.60 -8.52 13.01
C ALA A 202 -6.11 -7.36 13.88
N THR A 203 -4.81 -7.36 14.18
CA THR A 203 -4.15 -6.33 14.98
C THR A 203 -3.07 -5.63 14.16
N PHE A 204 -3.01 -4.29 14.25
CA PHE A 204 -2.00 -3.49 13.54
C PHE A 204 -1.26 -2.59 14.50
N VAL A 205 0.08 -2.57 14.40
CA VAL A 205 0.99 -1.84 15.29
C VAL A 205 1.93 -0.95 14.49
N ALA A 206 2.04 0.30 14.94
CA ALA A 206 3.03 1.25 14.41
C ALA A 206 4.38 0.98 15.08
N ASP A 207 5.28 0.27 14.38
CA ASP A 207 6.62 -0.05 14.86
C ASP A 207 7.55 -0.38 13.68
N ASP A 208 8.84 -0.43 13.96
CA ASP A 208 9.81 -1.02 13.04
C ASP A 208 9.64 -2.55 13.02
N ALA A 209 9.39 -3.12 11.84
CA ALA A 209 9.12 -4.56 11.70
C ALA A 209 10.25 -5.44 12.25
N THR A 210 11.51 -4.99 12.13
CA THR A 210 12.67 -5.70 12.68
C THR A 210 12.66 -5.68 14.20
N ALA A 211 12.44 -4.50 14.78
CA ALA A 211 12.42 -4.33 16.24
C ALA A 211 11.29 -5.15 16.87
N PHE A 212 10.08 -5.05 16.27
CA PHE A 212 8.91 -5.81 16.71
C PHE A 212 9.14 -7.32 16.65
N LEU A 213 9.64 -7.84 15.53
CA LEU A 213 9.84 -9.28 15.34
C LEU A 213 10.93 -9.84 16.26
N ARG A 214 12.02 -9.06 16.49
CA ARG A 214 13.06 -9.41 17.48
C ARG A 214 12.51 -9.47 18.90
N GLN A 215 11.63 -8.54 19.27
CA GLN A 215 11.01 -8.58 20.59
C GLN A 215 10.05 -9.75 20.71
N ALA A 216 9.24 -10.01 19.68
CA ALA A 216 8.34 -11.15 19.61
C ALA A 216 9.10 -12.49 19.79
N ALA A 217 10.28 -12.63 19.15
CA ALA A 217 11.12 -13.82 19.30
C ALA A 217 11.64 -13.98 20.72
N ARG A 218 12.07 -12.89 21.39
CA ARG A 218 12.51 -12.92 22.81
C ARG A 218 11.38 -13.32 23.75
N ASP A 219 10.16 -12.84 23.47
CA ASP A 219 8.96 -13.11 24.26
C ASP A 219 8.39 -14.51 24.00
N GLY A 220 9.04 -15.30 23.15
CA GLY A 220 8.58 -16.64 22.78
C GLY A 220 7.28 -16.66 21.97
N LYS A 221 6.90 -15.53 21.35
CA LYS A 221 5.77 -15.47 20.43
C LYS A 221 6.05 -16.33 19.19
N ARG A 222 4.99 -16.92 18.65
CA ARG A 222 5.06 -17.74 17.45
C ARG A 222 4.15 -17.17 16.38
N TYR A 223 4.63 -17.21 15.15
CA TYR A 223 3.85 -16.99 13.95
C TYR A 223 4.06 -18.20 13.04
N ASP A 224 2.96 -18.71 12.48
CA ASP A 224 3.00 -19.89 11.61
C ASP A 224 3.42 -19.51 10.20
N VAL A 225 3.04 -18.31 9.78
CA VAL A 225 3.38 -17.74 8.47
C VAL A 225 3.86 -16.30 8.64
N ILE A 226 4.92 -15.95 7.91
CA ILE A 226 5.38 -14.55 7.75
C ILE A 226 5.21 -14.16 6.29
N ALA A 227 4.43 -13.10 6.03
CA ALA A 227 4.41 -12.37 4.78
C ALA A 227 5.26 -11.11 4.91
N LEU A 228 6.00 -10.75 3.87
CA LEU A 228 6.77 -9.52 3.83
C LEU A 228 6.79 -8.90 2.42
N ASP A 229 6.63 -7.58 2.37
CA ASP A 229 6.74 -6.75 1.16
C ASP A 229 7.63 -5.54 1.47
N PRO A 230 8.96 -5.73 1.60
CA PRO A 230 9.87 -4.67 2.00
C PRO A 230 10.12 -3.68 0.85
N PRO A 231 10.67 -2.49 1.15
CA PRO A 231 11.11 -1.53 0.14
C PRO A 231 12.15 -2.12 -0.85
N ARG A 232 12.41 -1.41 -1.95
CA ARG A 232 13.35 -1.82 -3.04
C ARG A 232 14.75 -2.24 -2.56
N ALA A 233 15.17 -1.81 -1.38
CA ALA A 233 16.44 -2.21 -0.77
C ALA A 233 16.44 -3.67 -0.28
N GLY A 234 15.29 -4.32 -0.26
CA GLY A 234 15.10 -5.64 0.32
C GLY A 234 14.96 -5.59 1.84
N SER A 235 14.97 -6.75 2.46
CA SER A 235 14.91 -6.88 3.91
C SER A 235 16.30 -6.69 4.55
N THR A 236 16.33 -6.36 5.84
CA THR A 236 17.60 -6.26 6.56
C THR A 236 18.05 -7.64 7.06
N PRO A 237 19.36 -7.90 7.18
CA PRO A 237 19.84 -9.15 7.79
C PRO A 237 19.24 -9.38 9.18
N ALA A 238 19.09 -8.31 9.96
CA ALA A 238 18.51 -8.38 11.31
C ALA A 238 17.03 -8.79 11.31
N PHE A 239 16.24 -8.40 10.28
CA PHE A 239 14.86 -8.86 10.12
C PHE A 239 14.84 -10.35 9.75
N LEU A 240 15.67 -10.77 8.78
CA LEU A 240 15.73 -12.16 8.33
C LEU A 240 16.16 -13.10 9.48
N GLU A 241 17.15 -12.70 10.27
CA GLU A 241 17.56 -13.42 11.50
C GLU A 241 16.40 -13.55 12.49
N ALA A 242 15.64 -12.47 12.73
CA ALA A 242 14.48 -12.50 13.61
C ALA A 242 13.36 -13.40 13.07
N ALA A 243 13.10 -13.37 11.78
CA ALA A 243 12.13 -14.26 11.12
C ALA A 243 12.52 -15.74 11.27
N MET A 244 13.81 -16.05 11.06
CA MET A 244 14.33 -17.41 11.28
C MET A 244 14.26 -17.84 12.77
N ALA A 245 14.46 -16.90 13.72
CA ALA A 245 14.33 -17.18 15.15
C ALA A 245 12.88 -17.48 15.58
N ILE A 246 11.89 -16.79 14.98
CA ILE A 246 10.46 -17.12 15.12
C ILE A 246 10.19 -18.53 14.60
N GLY A 247 10.80 -18.89 13.48
CA GLY A 247 10.73 -20.20 12.87
C GLY A 247 9.36 -20.54 12.27
N PRO A 248 8.74 -19.65 11.48
CA PRO A 248 7.48 -19.95 10.81
C PRO A 248 7.62 -21.14 9.87
N ARG A 249 6.53 -21.89 9.65
CA ARG A 249 6.53 -22.97 8.65
C ARG A 249 6.63 -22.45 7.22
N ARG A 250 6.13 -21.21 6.98
CA ARG A 250 6.16 -20.54 5.68
C ARG A 250 6.65 -19.11 5.79
N ILE A 251 7.43 -18.71 4.80
CA ILE A 251 7.75 -17.29 4.55
C ILE A 251 7.31 -16.98 3.11
N VAL A 252 6.50 -15.96 2.93
CA VAL A 252 6.07 -15.46 1.61
C VAL A 252 6.65 -14.07 1.42
N TYR A 253 7.54 -13.93 0.46
CA TYR A 253 8.30 -12.72 0.20
C TYR A 253 7.89 -12.11 -1.14
N ILE A 254 7.19 -10.96 -1.10
CA ILE A 254 6.85 -10.14 -2.26
C ILE A 254 7.95 -9.10 -2.44
N SER A 255 8.39 -8.85 -3.68
CA SER A 255 9.46 -7.88 -3.95
C SER A 255 9.34 -7.23 -5.31
N CYS A 256 9.54 -5.91 -5.33
CA CYS A 256 9.70 -5.12 -6.55
C CYS A 256 11.16 -5.08 -7.08
N ASN A 257 12.08 -5.83 -6.43
CA ASN A 257 13.49 -5.90 -6.83
C ASN A 257 14.03 -7.33 -6.69
N PRO A 258 14.04 -8.12 -7.78
CA PRO A 258 14.50 -9.50 -7.75
C PRO A 258 15.96 -9.67 -7.29
N ALA A 259 16.81 -8.67 -7.51
CA ALA A 259 18.21 -8.77 -7.12
C ALA A 259 18.39 -8.73 -5.59
N THR A 260 17.68 -7.82 -4.91
CA THR A 260 17.70 -7.78 -3.44
C THR A 260 16.96 -8.96 -2.84
N GLN A 261 15.90 -9.43 -3.47
CA GLN A 261 15.21 -10.65 -3.04
C GLN A 261 16.12 -11.86 -3.13
N ALA A 262 16.86 -12.06 -4.23
CA ALA A 262 17.79 -13.18 -4.40
C ALA A 262 18.84 -13.22 -3.26
N ARG A 263 19.43 -12.06 -2.92
CA ARG A 263 20.37 -11.92 -1.78
C ARG A 263 19.70 -12.38 -0.47
N ASP A 264 18.47 -11.94 -0.22
CA ASP A 264 17.75 -12.26 1.02
C ASP A 264 17.33 -13.74 1.06
N LEU A 265 16.99 -14.34 -0.09
CA LEU A 265 16.69 -15.76 -0.21
C LEU A 265 17.90 -16.65 0.10
N GLU A 266 19.13 -16.22 -0.24
CA GLU A 266 20.36 -16.93 0.13
C GLU A 266 20.52 -16.99 1.66
N VAL A 267 20.24 -15.88 2.37
CA VAL A 267 20.27 -15.81 3.84
C VAL A 267 19.24 -16.76 4.45
N LEU A 268 17.99 -16.70 3.97
CA LEU A 268 16.93 -17.60 4.43
C LEU A 268 17.25 -19.06 4.14
N GLY A 269 17.83 -19.36 2.98
CA GLY A 269 18.26 -20.70 2.60
C GLY A 269 19.35 -21.25 3.54
N ALA A 270 20.36 -20.45 3.86
CA ALA A 270 21.36 -20.80 4.86
C ALA A 270 20.77 -21.00 6.27
N GLY A 271 19.64 -20.37 6.57
CA GLY A 271 18.89 -20.48 7.82
C GLY A 271 17.88 -21.64 7.85
N GLY A 272 17.89 -22.55 6.87
CA GLY A 272 17.06 -23.75 6.87
C GLY A 272 15.70 -23.60 6.18
N TYR A 273 15.55 -22.58 5.32
CA TYR A 273 14.35 -22.44 4.49
C TYR A 273 14.62 -22.87 3.05
N ARG A 274 13.73 -23.67 2.49
CA ARG A 274 13.80 -24.12 1.10
C ARG A 274 12.83 -23.30 0.24
N LEU A 275 13.32 -22.76 -0.86
CA LEU A 275 12.48 -22.12 -1.86
C LEU A 275 11.60 -23.17 -2.54
N LEU A 276 10.27 -23.00 -2.44
CA LEU A 276 9.30 -23.87 -3.09
C LEU A 276 8.87 -23.33 -4.46
N ARG A 277 8.67 -22.03 -4.55
CA ARG A 277 8.16 -21.36 -5.74
C ARG A 277 8.69 -19.94 -5.82
N LEU A 278 9.00 -19.51 -7.04
CA LEU A 278 9.27 -18.13 -7.40
C LEU A 278 8.38 -17.77 -8.59
N SER A 279 7.51 -16.79 -8.43
CA SER A 279 6.54 -16.37 -9.45
C SER A 279 6.76 -14.91 -9.81
N PRO A 280 7.15 -14.57 -11.05
CA PRO A 280 7.19 -13.19 -11.50
C PRO A 280 5.79 -12.70 -11.89
N VAL A 281 5.53 -11.41 -11.70
CA VAL A 281 4.29 -10.72 -12.08
C VAL A 281 4.65 -9.42 -12.79
N ASP A 282 4.12 -9.22 -14.01
CA ASP A 282 4.28 -7.99 -14.76
C ASP A 282 3.31 -6.91 -14.26
N MET A 283 3.71 -6.27 -13.16
CA MET A 283 2.94 -5.19 -12.54
C MET A 283 3.02 -3.89 -13.36
N PHE A 284 4.12 -3.67 -14.06
CA PHE A 284 4.42 -2.44 -14.79
C PHE A 284 4.79 -2.72 -16.25
N PRO A 285 3.81 -3.10 -17.10
CA PRO A 285 4.05 -3.41 -18.51
C PRO A 285 4.81 -2.31 -19.24
N HIS A 286 5.69 -2.71 -20.14
CA HIS A 286 6.59 -1.82 -20.93
C HIS A 286 7.69 -1.13 -20.10
N THR A 287 7.99 -1.62 -18.89
CA THR A 287 9.14 -1.22 -18.10
C THR A 287 10.05 -2.42 -17.80
N GLU A 288 11.23 -2.17 -17.24
CA GLU A 288 12.13 -3.24 -16.75
C GLU A 288 11.74 -3.78 -15.35
N HIS A 289 10.71 -3.20 -14.74
CA HIS A 289 10.30 -3.55 -13.38
C HIS A 289 9.41 -4.78 -13.39
N VAL A 290 9.77 -5.75 -12.56
CA VAL A 290 9.00 -6.97 -12.33
C VAL A 290 8.80 -7.15 -10.82
N GLU A 291 7.58 -7.49 -10.43
CA GLU A 291 7.29 -7.97 -9.08
C GLU A 291 7.51 -9.48 -9.01
N THR A 292 7.92 -9.96 -7.87
CA THR A 292 8.15 -11.39 -7.66
C THR A 292 7.57 -11.85 -6.33
N VAL A 293 6.99 -13.06 -6.32
CA VAL A 293 6.52 -13.74 -5.11
C VAL A 293 7.36 -14.98 -4.89
N ALA A 294 8.18 -14.98 -3.84
CA ALA A 294 8.92 -16.16 -3.40
C ALA A 294 8.20 -16.83 -2.23
N VAL A 295 7.99 -18.11 -2.31
CA VAL A 295 7.40 -18.95 -1.27
C VAL A 295 8.47 -19.88 -0.72
N LEU A 296 8.75 -19.77 0.58
CA LEU A 296 9.73 -20.61 1.27
C LEU A 296 9.04 -21.44 2.35
N GLU A 297 9.56 -22.63 2.56
CA GLU A 297 9.14 -23.57 3.60
C GLU A 297 10.32 -23.93 4.49
N ARG A 298 10.07 -24.05 5.77
CA ARG A 298 11.08 -24.54 6.71
C ARG A 298 11.41 -26.01 6.41
N ALA A 299 12.71 -26.31 6.25
CA ALA A 299 13.21 -27.65 5.97
C ALA A 299 13.05 -28.61 7.17
#